data_def9fbe7f0644be66b85ef9ca860e190
#
_entry.id   def9fbe7f0644be66b85ef9ca860e190
#
_cell.length_a   1.000
_cell.length_b   1.000
_cell.length_c   1.000
_cell.angle_alpha   90.00
_cell.angle_beta   90.00
_cell.angle_gamma   90.00
#
_symmetry.space_group_name_H-M   'P 1'
#
loop_
_entity.id
_entity.type
_entity.pdbx_description
1 polymer ?
#
loop_
_entity_poly.entity_id
_entity_poly.type
_entity_poly.pdbx_seq_one_letter_code
_entity_poly.pdbx_strand_id
1 'polypeptide(L)'
;MASDSVRNMTIKLMVLYTQPDDPQTFDEHYMAVHMPLVAKLPGLEKAETGRFTMALDGGEQTYHRVAELYFADQDAMNAAFGSAEGSATAADYGQIAPPGSRMLIEVLDD
;
A
#
# COMPACT_ATOMS: atom_id res chain seq x y z
N MET A 1 -20.41 -18.00 10.07
CA MET A 1 -20.27 -17.97 8.60
C MET A 1 -18.89 -17.48 8.24
N ALA A 2 -18.19 -18.18 7.37
CA ALA A 2 -16.83 -17.80 6.99
C ALA A 2 -16.73 -16.39 6.41
N SER A 3 -17.72 -16.00 5.57
CA SER A 3 -17.74 -14.67 4.96
C SER A 3 -17.89 -13.56 5.99
N ASP A 4 -18.70 -13.77 7.03
CA ASP A 4 -18.88 -12.79 8.10
C ASP A 4 -17.60 -12.65 8.93
N SER A 5 -16.93 -13.77 9.23
CA SER A 5 -15.66 -13.75 9.95
C SER A 5 -14.61 -12.96 9.18
N VAL A 6 -14.47 -13.22 7.88
CA VAL A 6 -13.50 -12.50 7.04
C VAL A 6 -13.83 -11.01 6.98
N ARG A 7 -15.11 -10.67 6.86
CA ARG A 7 -15.53 -9.28 6.74
C ARG A 7 -15.18 -8.45 7.98
N ASN A 8 -15.15 -9.08 9.16
CA ASN A 8 -14.88 -8.40 10.42
C ASN A 8 -13.40 -8.47 10.84
N MET A 9 -12.56 -9.13 10.05
CA MET A 9 -11.13 -9.24 10.37
C MET A 9 -10.38 -8.02 9.85
N THR A 10 -9.28 -7.73 10.53
CA THR A 10 -8.38 -6.64 10.11
C THR A 10 -7.87 -6.90 8.71
N ILE A 11 -7.89 -5.87 7.90
CA ILE A 11 -7.43 -5.90 6.51
C ILE A 11 -6.15 -5.09 6.39
N LYS A 12 -5.19 -5.64 5.66
CA LYS A 12 -3.98 -4.93 5.31
C LYS A 12 -3.88 -4.85 3.80
N LEU A 13 -3.75 -3.64 3.27
CA LEU A 13 -3.41 -3.45 1.86
C LEU A 13 -1.89 -3.38 1.77
N MET A 14 -1.30 -4.28 1.02
CA MET A 14 0.14 -4.29 0.77
C MET A 14 0.40 -3.78 -0.64
N VAL A 15 1.20 -2.72 -0.76
CA VAL A 15 1.56 -2.13 -2.04
C VAL A 15 3.04 -2.39 -2.27
N LEU A 16 3.34 -3.16 -3.31
CA LEU A 16 4.71 -3.54 -3.66
C LEU A 16 5.13 -2.76 -4.90
N TYR A 17 6.10 -1.86 -4.74
CA TYR A 17 6.64 -1.07 -5.84
C TYR A 17 7.87 -1.77 -6.40
N THR A 18 7.89 -1.99 -7.71
CA THR A 18 9.05 -2.54 -8.39
C THR A 18 10.17 -1.52 -8.45
N GLN A 19 11.35 -1.92 -8.96
CA GLN A 19 12.50 -1.03 -9.04
C GLN A 19 12.21 0.12 -9.99
N PRO A 20 12.25 1.39 -9.50
CA PRO A 20 12.08 2.54 -10.37
C PRO A 20 13.38 2.84 -11.14
N ASP A 21 13.26 3.58 -12.24
CA ASP A 21 14.43 3.98 -13.01
C ASP A 21 15.35 4.88 -12.21
N ASP A 22 14.78 5.77 -11.38
CA ASP A 22 15.51 6.67 -10.50
C ASP A 22 14.99 6.51 -9.07
N PRO A 23 15.62 5.62 -8.28
CA PRO A 23 15.13 5.36 -6.91
C PRO A 23 15.12 6.59 -6.01
N GLN A 24 16.09 7.48 -6.16
CA GLN A 24 16.15 8.67 -5.31
C GLN A 24 14.96 9.60 -5.60
N THR A 25 14.68 9.88 -6.88
CA THR A 25 13.56 10.70 -7.28
C THR A 25 12.23 10.06 -6.85
N PHE A 26 12.11 8.74 -7.02
CA PHE A 26 10.93 8.01 -6.58
C PHE A 26 10.71 8.19 -5.08
N ASP A 27 11.75 7.95 -4.27
CA ASP A 27 11.63 8.02 -2.82
C ASP A 27 11.31 9.43 -2.34
N GLU A 28 11.88 10.45 -2.97
CA GLU A 28 11.58 11.85 -2.62
C GLU A 28 10.12 12.17 -2.84
N HIS A 29 9.57 11.83 -4.01
CA HIS A 29 8.15 12.04 -4.29
C HIS A 29 7.28 11.21 -3.35
N TYR A 30 7.66 9.96 -3.13
CA TYR A 30 6.91 9.04 -2.27
C TYR A 30 6.72 9.62 -0.88
N MET A 31 7.80 10.12 -0.28
CA MET A 31 7.73 10.65 1.08
C MET A 31 7.11 12.05 1.13
N ALA A 32 7.37 12.91 0.14
CA ALA A 32 6.92 14.30 0.17
C ALA A 32 5.47 14.47 -0.30
N VAL A 33 5.00 13.63 -1.21
CA VAL A 33 3.68 13.78 -1.85
C VAL A 33 2.76 12.61 -1.54
N HIS A 34 3.22 11.38 -1.81
CA HIS A 34 2.35 10.21 -1.72
C HIS A 34 1.94 9.90 -0.28
N MET A 35 2.88 9.83 0.64
CA MET A 35 2.57 9.48 2.02
C MET A 35 1.66 10.49 2.72
N PRO A 36 1.77 11.81 2.49
CA PRO A 36 0.77 12.75 2.99
C PRO A 36 -0.64 12.50 2.47
N LEU A 37 -0.79 12.05 1.21
CA LEU A 37 -2.09 11.66 0.67
C LEU A 37 -2.63 10.44 1.39
N VAL A 38 -1.79 9.43 1.58
CA VAL A 38 -2.15 8.20 2.30
C VAL A 38 -2.63 8.54 3.72
N ALA A 39 -1.94 9.45 4.40
CA ALA A 39 -2.26 9.82 5.78
C ALA A 39 -3.66 10.44 5.91
N LYS A 40 -4.24 10.93 4.83
CA LYS A 40 -5.58 11.53 4.83
C LYS A 40 -6.69 10.53 4.56
N LEU A 41 -6.37 9.27 4.28
CA LEU A 41 -7.38 8.25 4.00
C LEU A 41 -8.30 8.08 5.21
N PRO A 42 -9.62 8.22 5.05
CA PRO A 42 -10.52 8.00 6.18
C PRO A 42 -10.50 6.54 6.60
N GLY A 43 -10.51 6.30 7.90
CA GLY A 43 -10.52 4.95 8.45
C GLY A 43 -9.18 4.25 8.46
N LEU A 44 -8.13 4.88 7.96
CA LEU A 44 -6.78 4.31 8.04
C LEU A 44 -6.35 4.25 9.50
N GLU A 45 -6.03 3.05 10.00
CA GLU A 45 -5.62 2.88 11.39
C GLU A 45 -4.12 3.01 11.56
N LYS A 46 -3.35 2.55 10.56
CA LYS A 46 -1.90 2.51 10.64
C LYS A 46 -1.34 2.39 9.23
N ALA A 47 -0.22 3.04 9.00
CA ALA A 47 0.54 2.88 7.76
C ALA A 47 1.99 2.62 8.11
N GLU A 48 2.57 1.61 7.48
CA GLU A 48 4.00 1.31 7.57
C GLU A 48 4.57 1.30 6.18
N THR A 49 5.79 1.80 6.03
CA THR A 49 6.48 1.81 4.74
C THR A 49 7.94 1.51 4.94
N GLY A 50 8.54 0.88 3.96
CA GLY A 50 9.95 0.53 4.02
C GLY A 50 10.51 0.23 2.65
N ARG A 51 11.83 0.09 2.59
CA ARG A 51 12.55 -0.26 1.37
C ARG A 51 13.15 -1.64 1.53
N PHE A 52 13.15 -2.39 0.44
CA PHE A 52 13.85 -3.67 0.42
C PHE A 52 15.33 -3.41 0.14
N THR A 53 16.20 -4.11 0.87
CA THR A 53 17.65 -3.91 0.74
C THR A 53 18.32 -5.04 -0.03
N MET A 54 17.82 -6.27 0.12
CA MET A 54 18.38 -7.42 -0.56
C MET A 54 17.41 -8.59 -0.52
N ALA A 55 17.54 -9.51 -1.46
CA ALA A 55 16.86 -10.80 -1.43
C ALA A 55 17.74 -11.79 -0.69
N LEU A 56 17.29 -12.25 0.46
CA LEU A 56 18.07 -13.14 1.33
C LEU A 56 18.37 -14.48 0.65
N ASP A 57 17.48 -14.92 -0.24
CA ASP A 57 17.63 -16.17 -0.98
C ASP A 57 18.60 -16.05 -2.18
N GLY A 58 19.19 -14.87 -2.39
CA GLY A 58 20.07 -14.63 -3.52
C GLY A 58 19.37 -14.44 -4.84
N GLY A 59 18.03 -14.39 -4.84
CA GLY A 59 17.24 -14.16 -6.04
C GLY A 59 17.26 -12.71 -6.50
N GLU A 60 16.53 -12.45 -7.56
CA GLU A 60 16.39 -11.09 -8.11
C GLU A 60 15.66 -10.19 -7.12
N GLN A 61 16.13 -8.97 -6.97
CA GLN A 61 15.48 -7.97 -6.11
C GLN A 61 14.45 -7.20 -6.95
N THR A 62 13.29 -7.81 -7.11
CA THR A 62 12.22 -7.29 -7.97
C THR A 62 11.60 -6.02 -7.42
N TYR A 63 11.46 -5.93 -6.08
CA TYR A 63 10.75 -4.83 -5.45
C TYR A 63 11.72 -3.88 -4.76
N HIS A 64 11.38 -2.60 -4.84
CA HIS A 64 12.15 -1.52 -4.22
C HIS A 64 11.57 -1.13 -2.86
N ARG A 65 10.23 -1.04 -2.77
CA ARG A 65 9.56 -0.47 -1.60
C ARG A 65 8.25 -1.19 -1.35
N VAL A 66 7.83 -1.21 -0.09
CA VAL A 66 6.53 -1.72 0.32
C VAL A 66 5.82 -0.68 1.16
N ALA A 67 4.49 -0.59 1.01
CA ALA A 67 3.63 0.13 1.93
C ALA A 67 2.59 -0.85 2.46
N GLU A 68 2.28 -0.75 3.76
CA GLU A 68 1.30 -1.59 4.41
C GLU A 68 0.29 -0.69 5.10
N LEU A 69 -0.97 -0.75 4.66
CA LEU A 69 -2.03 0.11 5.16
C LEU A 69 -3.06 -0.75 5.87
N TYR A 70 -3.35 -0.43 7.13
CA TYR A 70 -4.21 -1.23 7.99
C TYR A 70 -5.58 -0.57 8.13
N PHE A 71 -6.63 -1.36 7.96
CA PHE A 71 -8.02 -0.94 8.15
C PHE A 71 -8.72 -1.93 9.08
N ALA A 72 -9.72 -1.45 9.83
CA ALA A 72 -10.45 -2.27 10.79
C ALA A 72 -11.08 -3.49 10.13
N ASP A 73 -11.61 -3.32 8.91
CA ASP A 73 -12.28 -4.37 8.17
C ASP A 73 -12.35 -4.00 6.68
N GLN A 74 -12.92 -4.90 5.89
CA GLN A 74 -13.05 -4.70 4.44
C GLN A 74 -13.92 -3.48 4.10
N ASP A 75 -14.99 -3.26 4.85
CA ASP A 75 -15.90 -2.14 4.60
C ASP A 75 -15.18 -0.80 4.81
N ALA A 76 -14.34 -0.72 5.85
CA ALA A 76 -13.56 0.49 6.12
C ALA A 76 -12.58 0.77 4.98
N MET A 77 -11.90 -0.26 4.47
CA MET A 77 -10.98 -0.10 3.33
C MET A 77 -11.75 0.36 2.08
N ASN A 78 -12.88 -0.27 1.80
CA ASN A 78 -13.70 0.10 0.64
C ASN A 78 -14.17 1.56 0.73
N ALA A 79 -14.60 1.99 1.91
CA ALA A 79 -15.02 3.37 2.13
C ALA A 79 -13.86 4.35 1.94
N ALA A 80 -12.66 4.00 2.41
CA ALA A 80 -11.48 4.84 2.26
C ALA A 80 -11.15 5.09 0.78
N PHE A 81 -11.16 4.04 -0.03
CA PHE A 81 -10.81 4.16 -1.44
C PHE A 81 -11.97 4.65 -2.30
N GLY A 82 -13.19 4.67 -1.77
CA GLY A 82 -14.33 5.32 -2.41
C GLY A 82 -14.44 6.80 -2.11
N SER A 83 -13.58 7.36 -1.26
CA SER A 83 -13.59 8.76 -0.89
C SER A 83 -12.78 9.62 -1.86
N ALA A 84 -12.91 10.96 -1.74
CA ALA A 84 -12.10 11.88 -2.53
C ALA A 84 -10.61 11.70 -2.21
N GLU A 85 -10.27 11.47 -0.95
CA GLU A 85 -8.89 11.20 -0.53
C GLU A 85 -8.35 9.91 -1.14
N GLY A 86 -9.20 8.89 -1.24
CA GLY A 86 -8.84 7.64 -1.90
C GLY A 86 -8.57 7.81 -3.38
N SER A 87 -9.39 8.62 -4.05
CA SER A 87 -9.19 8.94 -5.47
C SER A 87 -7.87 9.66 -5.69
N ALA A 88 -7.53 10.63 -4.83
CA ALA A 88 -6.27 11.37 -4.94
C ALA A 88 -5.07 10.44 -4.73
N THR A 89 -5.15 9.55 -3.75
CA THR A 89 -4.08 8.59 -3.46
C THR A 89 -3.89 7.63 -4.65
N ALA A 90 -4.99 7.12 -5.20
CA ALA A 90 -4.94 6.21 -6.35
C ALA A 90 -4.37 6.89 -7.59
N ALA A 91 -4.72 8.16 -7.82
CA ALA A 91 -4.21 8.91 -8.95
C ALA A 91 -2.69 9.10 -8.85
N ASP A 92 -2.18 9.41 -7.67
CA ASP A 92 -0.74 9.55 -7.46
C ASP A 92 -0.03 8.21 -7.63
N TYR A 93 -0.60 7.12 -7.11
CA TYR A 93 -0.05 5.78 -7.33
C TYR A 93 0.08 5.48 -8.83
N GLY A 94 -0.96 5.79 -9.61
CA GLY A 94 -0.93 5.57 -11.06
C GLY A 94 0.17 6.34 -11.76
N GLN A 95 0.60 7.47 -11.21
CA GLN A 95 1.68 8.25 -11.79
C GLN A 95 3.07 7.74 -11.42
N ILE A 96 3.25 7.22 -10.19
CA ILE A 96 4.58 6.89 -9.69
C ILE A 96 4.92 5.41 -9.74
N ALA A 97 3.93 4.51 -9.74
CA ALA A 97 4.20 3.07 -9.65
C ALA A 97 4.90 2.56 -10.90
N PRO A 98 6.11 1.99 -10.77
CA PRO A 98 6.77 1.40 -11.93
C PRO A 98 5.98 0.20 -12.46
N PRO A 99 6.16 -0.18 -13.73
CA PRO A 99 5.49 -1.36 -14.29
C PRO A 99 5.79 -2.62 -13.48
N GLY A 100 4.75 -3.43 -13.25
CA GLY A 100 4.87 -4.65 -12.46
C GLY A 100 4.63 -4.47 -10.97
N SER A 101 4.38 -3.24 -10.52
CA SER A 101 3.99 -3.00 -9.12
C SER A 101 2.66 -3.67 -8.81
N ARG A 102 2.47 -4.11 -7.57
CA ARG A 102 1.31 -4.90 -7.16
C ARG A 102 0.63 -4.31 -5.93
N MET A 103 -0.68 -4.47 -5.89
CA MET A 103 -1.48 -4.19 -4.70
C MET A 103 -2.18 -5.48 -4.28
N LEU A 104 -1.96 -5.92 -3.05
CA LEU A 104 -2.50 -7.16 -2.53
C LEU A 104 -3.27 -6.87 -1.24
N ILE A 105 -4.40 -7.54 -1.08
CA ILE A 105 -5.19 -7.42 0.14
C ILE A 105 -4.94 -8.65 0.98
N GLU A 106 -4.55 -8.42 2.23
CA GLU A 106 -4.28 -9.49 3.18
C GLU A 106 -5.30 -9.42 4.31
N VAL A 107 -5.92 -10.55 4.61
CA VAL A 107 -6.77 -10.70 5.79
C VAL A 107 -5.89 -11.24 6.90
N LEU A 108 -5.77 -10.50 8.00
CA LEU A 108 -4.90 -10.92 9.08
C LEU A 108 -5.56 -12.05 9.88
N ASP A 109 -4.74 -13.03 10.26
CA ASP A 109 -5.16 -14.11 11.15
C ASP A 109 -5.16 -13.56 12.57
N ASP A 110 -6.35 -13.49 13.16
CA ASP A 110 -6.52 -12.94 14.51
C ASP A 110 -6.62 -14.02 15.58
#